data_a4f9d8c7c14db3414e7f0ff233ca7265
#
_entry.id   a4f9d8c7c14db3414e7f0ff233ca7265
#
_cell.length_a   1.000
_cell.length_b   1.000
_cell.length_c   1.000
_cell.angle_alpha   90.00
_cell.angle_beta   90.00
_cell.angle_gamma   90.00
#
_symmetry.space_group_name_H-M   'P 1'
#
loop_
_entity.id
_entity.type
_entity.pdbx_description
1 polymer ?
#
loop_
_entity_poly.entity_id
_entity_poly.type
_entity_poly.pdbx_seq_one_letter_code
_entity_poly.pdbx_strand_id
1 'polypeptide(L)'
;MGKSVVLFAPAQLEQLDEKYSLPFKFRNLLKNSSLSSIIEPGNIVAIKLHVGDMSHGGFRTIRTIFIKILVDYVKSVGGVPFLTDTWGLNHVIVGIENGYGYEAVGAPLIPVSGIKEHDVVKVYVPNPLRLNEVEVGGSAYYADVIINFAHSKGHPASGYGGAIKNIAMGCTGPNTRREIHNLEQLDNDGRAFQEALVDAFHGVILNKPKKVFHINYVLDVTPTCDCAPWSDIPIVPDIGILASEDVVALEKATLDMINEAPIVPRSIAEKADIKPRENKFFKLHAKDPYIQVEAGYRKGLGRLDYEIVMV
;
A
#
# COMPACT_ATOMS: atom_id res chain seq x y z
N MET A 1 -17.30 21.46 0.77
CA MET A 1 -17.17 20.07 0.26
C MET A 1 -16.98 19.15 1.46
N GLY A 2 -17.60 17.96 1.49
CA GLY A 2 -17.50 17.04 2.64
C GLY A 2 -16.10 16.45 2.81
N LYS A 3 -15.81 15.92 4.00
CA LYS A 3 -14.59 15.17 4.30
C LYS A 3 -14.64 13.79 3.65
N SER A 4 -13.47 13.21 3.32
CA SER A 4 -13.39 11.82 2.87
C SER A 4 -13.42 10.88 4.07
N VAL A 5 -14.17 9.78 3.95
CA VAL A 5 -14.28 8.77 5.01
C VAL A 5 -13.06 7.84 4.97
N VAL A 6 -12.43 7.64 6.12
CA VAL A 6 -11.40 6.64 6.35
C VAL A 6 -11.90 5.68 7.45
N LEU A 7 -12.19 4.44 7.06
CA LEU A 7 -12.56 3.38 8.00
C LEU A 7 -11.33 2.95 8.80
N PHE A 8 -11.50 2.68 10.08
CA PHE A 8 -10.40 2.28 10.95
C PHE A 8 -10.76 1.10 11.86
N ALA A 9 -9.98 0.04 11.75
CA ALA A 9 -9.98 -1.11 12.65
C ALA A 9 -8.75 -1.04 13.58
N PRO A 10 -8.89 -0.59 14.85
CA PRO A 10 -7.77 -0.42 15.76
C PRO A 10 -7.19 -1.77 16.21
N ALA A 11 -5.85 -1.83 16.33
CA ALA A 11 -5.16 -3.01 16.86
C ALA A 11 -5.44 -3.24 18.34
N GLN A 12 -5.66 -2.16 19.11
CA GLN A 12 -5.96 -2.25 20.53
C GLN A 12 -7.26 -3.00 20.81
N LEU A 13 -7.24 -3.84 21.84
CA LEU A 13 -8.42 -4.50 22.38
C LEU A 13 -9.02 -3.65 23.49
N GLU A 14 -10.35 -3.53 23.51
CA GLU A 14 -11.08 -2.98 24.66
C GLU A 14 -11.22 -4.03 25.77
N GLN A 15 -11.35 -5.30 25.39
CA GLN A 15 -11.47 -6.45 26.27
C GLN A 15 -10.82 -7.68 25.60
N LEU A 16 -10.40 -8.65 26.42
CA LEU A 16 -9.87 -9.93 25.92
C LEU A 16 -11.03 -10.86 25.47
N ASP A 17 -11.63 -10.51 24.35
CA ASP A 17 -12.73 -11.22 23.72
C ASP A 17 -12.54 -11.23 22.20
N GLU A 18 -12.94 -12.30 21.52
CA GLU A 18 -12.77 -12.51 20.08
C GLU A 18 -13.34 -11.35 19.25
N LYS A 19 -14.51 -10.81 19.63
CA LYS A 19 -15.18 -9.71 18.92
C LYS A 19 -14.38 -8.39 18.90
N TYR A 20 -13.41 -8.22 19.79
CA TYR A 20 -12.51 -7.07 19.82
C TYR A 20 -11.19 -7.37 19.11
N SER A 21 -10.96 -8.60 18.64
CA SER A 21 -9.72 -8.96 17.93
C SER A 21 -9.59 -8.21 16.61
N LEU A 22 -8.34 -7.87 16.22
CA LEU A 22 -8.11 -7.18 14.97
C LEU A 22 -8.60 -7.97 13.73
N PRO A 23 -8.45 -9.32 13.65
CA PRO A 23 -9.06 -10.09 12.57
C PRO A 23 -10.58 -9.95 12.49
N PHE A 24 -11.29 -9.87 13.63
CA PHE A 24 -12.72 -9.65 13.66
C PHE A 24 -13.09 -8.23 13.21
N LYS A 25 -12.41 -7.22 13.74
CA LYS A 25 -12.58 -5.82 13.33
C LYS A 25 -12.27 -5.62 11.84
N PHE A 26 -11.25 -6.30 11.29
CA PHE A 26 -10.95 -6.22 9.87
C PHE A 26 -12.07 -6.82 9.00
N ARG A 27 -12.67 -7.95 9.41
CA ARG A 27 -13.88 -8.46 8.73
C ARG A 27 -15.03 -7.46 8.76
N ASN A 28 -15.22 -6.76 9.88
CA ASN A 28 -16.24 -5.72 9.99
C ASN A 28 -15.91 -4.51 9.10
N LEU A 29 -14.63 -4.09 9.05
CA LEU A 29 -14.18 -3.02 8.16
C LEU A 29 -14.54 -3.34 6.70
N LEU A 30 -14.24 -4.55 6.23
CA LEU A 30 -14.56 -4.98 4.87
C LEU A 30 -16.07 -4.98 4.62
N LYS A 31 -16.89 -5.46 5.58
CA LYS A 31 -18.35 -5.46 5.46
C LYS A 31 -18.97 -4.06 5.43
N ASN A 32 -18.37 -3.11 6.16
CA ASN A 32 -18.83 -1.71 6.22
C ASN A 32 -18.22 -0.84 5.12
N SER A 33 -17.32 -1.39 4.29
CA SER A 33 -16.72 -0.69 3.15
C SER A 33 -17.61 -0.76 1.91
N SER A 34 -17.27 0.03 0.91
CA SER A 34 -17.92 0.02 -0.41
C SER A 34 -17.55 -1.18 -1.29
N LEU A 35 -16.68 -2.08 -0.83
CA LEU A 35 -16.20 -3.21 -1.66
C LEU A 35 -17.31 -4.05 -2.27
N SER A 36 -18.41 -4.29 -1.53
CA SER A 36 -19.56 -5.02 -2.06
C SER A 36 -20.30 -4.30 -3.20
N SER A 37 -20.15 -2.98 -3.31
CA SER A 37 -20.71 -2.18 -4.41
C SER A 37 -19.72 -1.97 -5.57
N ILE A 38 -18.43 -2.11 -5.29
CA ILE A 38 -17.35 -1.99 -6.28
C ILE A 38 -17.17 -3.30 -7.06
N ILE A 39 -17.31 -4.45 -6.37
CA ILE A 39 -17.13 -5.79 -6.94
C ILE A 39 -18.47 -6.32 -7.44
N GLU A 40 -18.55 -6.61 -8.72
CA GLU A 40 -19.67 -7.32 -9.33
C GLU A 40 -19.36 -8.82 -9.41
N PRO A 41 -20.38 -9.72 -9.35
CA PRO A 41 -20.14 -11.16 -9.51
C PRO A 41 -19.39 -11.50 -10.81
N GLY A 42 -18.30 -12.26 -10.67
CA GLY A 42 -17.43 -12.64 -11.78
C GLY A 42 -16.29 -11.65 -12.08
N ASN A 43 -16.26 -10.48 -11.43
CA ASN A 43 -15.12 -9.55 -11.58
C ASN A 43 -13.81 -10.22 -11.19
N ILE A 44 -12.80 -10.06 -12.03
CA ILE A 44 -11.40 -10.42 -11.72
C ILE A 44 -10.81 -9.33 -10.84
N VAL A 45 -10.42 -9.68 -9.61
CA VAL A 45 -9.98 -8.73 -8.58
C VAL A 45 -8.50 -8.89 -8.30
N ALA A 46 -7.70 -7.91 -8.69
CA ALA A 46 -6.28 -7.84 -8.36
C ALA A 46 -6.10 -7.34 -6.92
N ILE A 47 -5.58 -8.16 -6.03
CA ILE A 47 -5.15 -7.74 -4.70
C ILE A 47 -3.66 -7.43 -4.77
N LYS A 48 -3.33 -6.14 -4.83
CA LYS A 48 -1.94 -5.68 -4.85
C LYS A 48 -1.39 -5.57 -3.44
N LEU A 49 -0.37 -6.32 -3.16
CA LEU A 49 0.39 -6.27 -1.90
C LEU A 49 1.89 -6.35 -2.19
N HIS A 50 2.74 -6.17 -1.18
CA HIS A 50 4.19 -6.35 -1.33
C HIS A 50 4.59 -7.72 -0.79
N VAL A 51 5.25 -8.52 -1.64
CA VAL A 51 5.59 -9.92 -1.31
C VAL A 51 6.97 -10.09 -0.68
N GLY A 52 7.78 -9.02 -0.60
CA GLY A 52 9.17 -9.08 -0.13
C GLY A 52 10.18 -9.00 -1.26
N ASP A 53 11.39 -9.51 -1.02
CA ASP A 53 12.51 -9.53 -1.97
C ASP A 53 13.29 -10.84 -1.85
N MET A 54 14.05 -11.20 -2.89
CA MET A 54 14.90 -12.39 -2.98
C MET A 54 16.05 -12.43 -1.97
N SER A 55 16.43 -11.31 -1.37
CA SER A 55 17.49 -11.21 -0.36
C SER A 55 17.00 -11.52 1.07
N HIS A 56 16.00 -12.38 1.24
CA HIS A 56 15.32 -12.68 2.50
C HIS A 56 14.57 -11.50 3.13
N GLY A 57 14.22 -10.47 2.34
CA GLY A 57 13.23 -9.47 2.71
C GLY A 57 11.84 -10.08 2.80
N GLY A 58 10.92 -9.41 3.51
CA GLY A 58 9.55 -9.86 3.63
C GLY A 58 9.18 -10.52 4.95
N PHE A 59 10.10 -10.67 5.91
CA PHE A 59 9.79 -11.23 7.24
C PHE A 59 8.87 -10.33 8.08
N ARG A 60 8.63 -9.08 7.66
CA ARG A 60 7.71 -8.11 8.28
C ARG A 60 6.63 -7.62 7.32
N THR A 61 6.24 -8.44 6.37
CA THR A 61 5.14 -8.13 5.44
C THR A 61 3.78 -8.35 6.10
N ILE A 62 2.70 -8.12 5.34
CA ILE A 62 1.33 -8.36 5.79
C ILE A 62 1.17 -9.84 6.19
N ARG A 63 0.70 -10.09 7.40
CA ARG A 63 0.48 -11.46 7.89
C ARG A 63 -0.60 -12.16 7.07
N THR A 64 -0.37 -13.39 6.68
CA THR A 64 -1.21 -14.20 5.78
C THR A 64 -2.68 -14.26 6.20
N ILE A 65 -2.96 -14.25 7.51
CA ILE A 65 -4.34 -14.26 8.02
C ILE A 65 -5.19 -13.08 7.52
N PHE A 66 -4.61 -11.88 7.41
CA PHE A 66 -5.33 -10.70 6.92
C PHE A 66 -5.55 -10.78 5.41
N ILE A 67 -4.57 -11.33 4.67
CA ILE A 67 -4.73 -11.57 3.23
C ILE A 67 -5.84 -12.59 2.99
N LYS A 68 -5.84 -13.70 3.75
CA LYS A 68 -6.90 -14.71 3.66
C LYS A 68 -8.28 -14.13 3.96
N ILE A 69 -8.41 -13.30 5.00
CA ILE A 69 -9.70 -12.64 5.33
C ILE A 69 -10.17 -11.79 4.14
N LEU A 70 -9.28 -11.03 3.51
CA LEU A 70 -9.63 -10.23 2.34
C LEU A 70 -10.02 -11.09 1.14
N VAL A 71 -9.25 -12.13 0.85
CA VAL A 71 -9.55 -13.10 -0.22
C VAL A 71 -10.92 -13.77 -0.02
N ASP A 72 -11.20 -14.24 1.20
CA ASP A 72 -12.48 -14.87 1.54
C ASP A 72 -13.64 -13.87 1.39
N TYR A 73 -13.43 -12.62 1.77
CA TYR A 73 -14.43 -11.56 1.58
C TYR A 73 -14.70 -11.30 0.10
N VAL A 74 -13.66 -11.13 -0.73
CA VAL A 74 -13.82 -10.92 -2.18
C VAL A 74 -14.61 -12.05 -2.82
N LYS A 75 -14.30 -13.31 -2.46
CA LYS A 75 -15.05 -14.50 -2.93
C LYS A 75 -16.50 -14.47 -2.46
N SER A 76 -16.75 -14.05 -1.22
CA SER A 76 -18.11 -14.01 -0.64
C SER A 76 -19.05 -13.03 -1.33
N VAL A 77 -18.49 -11.97 -1.95
CA VAL A 77 -19.25 -10.99 -2.76
C VAL A 77 -19.23 -11.31 -4.26
N GLY A 78 -18.72 -12.51 -4.64
CA GLY A 78 -18.75 -13.01 -6.01
C GLY A 78 -17.54 -12.65 -6.87
N GLY A 79 -16.52 -11.99 -6.35
CA GLY A 79 -15.28 -11.68 -7.06
C GLY A 79 -14.35 -12.89 -7.21
N VAL A 80 -13.48 -12.85 -8.19
CA VAL A 80 -12.43 -13.85 -8.47
C VAL A 80 -11.06 -13.22 -8.13
N PRO A 81 -10.55 -13.40 -6.91
CA PRO A 81 -9.32 -12.74 -6.48
C PRO A 81 -8.05 -13.44 -6.96
N PHE A 82 -7.03 -12.65 -7.25
CA PHE A 82 -5.64 -13.07 -7.31
C PHE A 82 -4.74 -12.05 -6.61
N LEU A 83 -3.60 -12.52 -6.08
CA LEU A 83 -2.56 -11.67 -5.51
C LEU A 83 -1.60 -11.24 -6.61
N THR A 84 -1.04 -10.04 -6.51
CA THR A 84 -0.06 -9.56 -7.49
C THR A 84 0.99 -8.64 -6.89
N ASP A 85 2.17 -8.68 -7.48
CA ASP A 85 3.30 -7.76 -7.28
C ASP A 85 4.24 -7.83 -8.49
N THR A 86 5.26 -6.99 -8.55
CA THR A 86 6.44 -7.12 -9.40
C THR A 86 7.40 -8.15 -8.78
N TRP A 87 8.44 -8.65 -9.32
CA TRP A 87 9.11 -8.61 -10.61
C TRP A 87 9.08 -10.01 -11.23
N GLY A 88 8.23 -10.25 -12.15
CA GLY A 88 8.19 -11.50 -12.89
C GLY A 88 8.07 -12.75 -12.00
N LEU A 89 8.61 -13.88 -12.49
CA LEU A 89 8.51 -15.17 -11.80
C LEU A 89 9.22 -15.18 -10.44
N ASN A 90 10.32 -14.44 -10.30
CA ASN A 90 11.10 -14.43 -9.05
C ASN A 90 10.27 -13.95 -7.86
N HIS A 91 9.44 -12.92 -8.05
CA HIS A 91 8.56 -12.45 -6.97
C HIS A 91 7.43 -13.43 -6.63
N VAL A 92 6.97 -14.23 -7.59
CA VAL A 92 6.04 -15.32 -7.28
C VAL A 92 6.69 -16.34 -6.34
N ILE A 93 7.94 -16.71 -6.60
CA ILE A 93 8.70 -17.64 -5.75
C ILE A 93 8.85 -17.06 -4.35
N VAL A 94 9.33 -15.80 -4.25
CA VAL A 94 9.50 -15.10 -2.97
C VAL A 94 8.18 -15.00 -2.21
N GLY A 95 7.09 -14.65 -2.89
CA GLY A 95 5.78 -14.58 -2.26
C GLY A 95 5.30 -15.92 -1.70
N ILE A 96 5.59 -17.02 -2.39
CA ILE A 96 5.28 -18.37 -1.89
C ILE A 96 6.14 -18.70 -0.66
N GLU A 97 7.44 -18.41 -0.69
CA GLU A 97 8.37 -18.59 0.42
C GLU A 97 7.98 -17.77 1.66
N ASN A 98 7.42 -16.56 1.46
CA ASN A 98 6.88 -15.70 2.52
C ASN A 98 5.44 -16.08 2.95
N GLY A 99 4.93 -17.22 2.49
CA GLY A 99 3.65 -17.77 2.92
C GLY A 99 2.42 -17.30 2.14
N TYR A 100 2.59 -16.68 0.96
CA TYR A 100 1.49 -16.21 0.11
C TYR A 100 1.09 -17.22 -0.97
N GLY A 101 1.40 -18.50 -0.73
CA GLY A 101 0.93 -19.60 -1.58
C GLY A 101 -0.58 -19.79 -1.50
N TYR A 102 -1.15 -20.42 -2.55
CA TYR A 102 -2.59 -20.65 -2.66
C TYR A 102 -3.18 -21.37 -1.44
N GLU A 103 -2.46 -22.34 -0.90
CA GLU A 103 -2.89 -23.15 0.25
C GLU A 103 -3.06 -22.31 1.53
N ALA A 104 -2.26 -21.26 1.68
CA ALA A 104 -2.32 -20.38 2.85
C ALA A 104 -3.38 -19.28 2.72
N VAL A 105 -3.49 -18.68 1.54
CA VAL A 105 -4.32 -17.48 1.34
C VAL A 105 -5.57 -17.71 0.50
N GLY A 106 -5.64 -18.80 -0.27
CA GLY A 106 -6.79 -19.17 -1.06
C GLY A 106 -6.95 -18.44 -2.40
N ALA A 107 -5.91 -17.74 -2.88
CA ALA A 107 -5.88 -17.07 -4.18
C ALA A 107 -4.53 -17.31 -4.86
N PRO A 108 -4.46 -17.40 -6.21
CA PRO A 108 -3.18 -17.54 -6.90
C PRO A 108 -2.37 -16.24 -6.82
N LEU A 109 -1.04 -16.36 -6.81
CA LEU A 109 -0.12 -15.24 -6.94
C LEU A 109 0.35 -15.16 -8.40
N ILE A 110 0.08 -14.03 -9.06
CA ILE A 110 0.35 -13.80 -10.48
C ILE A 110 1.25 -12.57 -10.62
N PRO A 111 2.39 -12.65 -11.34
CA PRO A 111 3.26 -11.49 -11.52
C PRO A 111 2.55 -10.44 -12.38
N VAL A 112 2.64 -9.18 -11.97
CA VAL A 112 1.86 -8.09 -12.56
C VAL A 112 2.13 -7.87 -14.05
N SER A 113 3.37 -8.01 -14.49
CA SER A 113 3.81 -7.84 -15.89
C SER A 113 4.27 -9.14 -16.56
N GLY A 114 3.73 -10.27 -16.11
CA GLY A 114 4.07 -11.59 -16.65
C GLY A 114 5.43 -12.11 -16.19
N ILE A 115 5.78 -13.32 -16.61
CA ILE A 115 6.96 -14.07 -16.13
C ILE A 115 8.29 -13.32 -16.35
N LYS A 116 8.41 -12.62 -17.49
CA LYS A 116 9.62 -11.88 -17.88
C LYS A 116 9.40 -10.37 -17.94
N GLU A 117 8.36 -9.86 -17.32
CA GLU A 117 8.01 -8.44 -17.25
C GLU A 117 7.77 -7.74 -18.61
N HIS A 118 7.32 -8.50 -19.61
CA HIS A 118 7.01 -7.97 -20.96
C HIS A 118 5.52 -7.72 -21.18
N ASP A 119 4.65 -8.19 -20.29
CA ASP A 119 3.21 -7.96 -20.35
C ASP A 119 2.88 -6.60 -19.73
N VAL A 120 2.97 -5.55 -20.54
CA VAL A 120 2.74 -4.15 -20.12
C VAL A 120 1.92 -3.40 -21.14
N VAL A 121 1.11 -2.46 -20.66
CA VAL A 121 0.32 -1.53 -21.47
C VAL A 121 0.81 -0.11 -21.20
N LYS A 122 1.15 0.63 -22.25
CA LYS A 122 1.54 2.03 -22.15
C LYS A 122 0.32 2.93 -21.96
N VAL A 123 0.38 3.78 -20.96
CA VAL A 123 -0.70 4.70 -20.59
C VAL A 123 -0.15 6.12 -20.46
N TYR A 124 -0.78 7.07 -21.15
CA TYR A 124 -0.44 8.49 -21.01
C TYR A 124 -1.08 9.06 -19.74
N VAL A 125 -0.27 9.73 -18.93
CA VAL A 125 -0.69 10.32 -17.66
C VAL A 125 -1.25 11.73 -17.89
N PRO A 126 -2.50 12.01 -17.52
CA PRO A 126 -3.05 13.36 -17.67
C PRO A 126 -2.40 14.32 -16.67
N ASN A 127 -2.05 15.52 -17.15
CA ASN A 127 -1.41 16.57 -16.35
C ASN A 127 -0.23 16.04 -15.51
N PRO A 128 0.82 15.49 -16.15
CA PRO A 128 1.91 14.82 -15.43
C PRO A 128 2.72 15.82 -14.61
N LEU A 129 3.25 15.34 -13.49
CA LEU A 129 4.22 16.09 -12.67
C LEU A 129 5.64 15.78 -13.13
N ARG A 130 5.93 14.52 -13.49
CA ARG A 130 7.26 14.02 -13.90
C ARG A 130 7.19 13.02 -15.07
N LEU A 131 6.19 12.11 -15.10
CA LEU A 131 6.10 11.02 -16.06
C LEU A 131 4.92 11.23 -17.01
N ASN A 132 5.20 11.49 -18.29
CA ASN A 132 4.16 11.66 -19.31
C ASN A 132 3.47 10.35 -19.70
N GLU A 133 4.19 9.23 -19.61
CA GLU A 133 3.74 7.89 -19.95
C GLU A 133 4.20 6.90 -18.88
N VAL A 134 3.40 5.90 -18.60
CA VAL A 134 3.76 4.79 -17.71
C VAL A 134 3.41 3.46 -18.35
N GLU A 135 4.23 2.45 -18.09
CA GLU A 135 3.92 1.06 -18.41
C GLU A 135 3.11 0.48 -17.25
N VAL A 136 1.87 0.12 -17.48
CA VAL A 136 1.03 -0.59 -16.51
C VAL A 136 1.14 -2.08 -16.74
N GLY A 137 1.40 -2.87 -15.72
CA GLY A 137 1.47 -4.32 -15.83
C GLY A 137 0.13 -4.92 -16.26
N GLY A 138 0.15 -5.88 -17.21
CA GLY A 138 -1.05 -6.42 -17.83
C GLY A 138 -2.05 -7.01 -16.84
N SER A 139 -1.59 -7.74 -15.82
CA SER A 139 -2.48 -8.30 -14.79
C SER A 139 -3.26 -7.22 -14.03
N ALA A 140 -2.65 -6.06 -13.75
CA ALA A 140 -3.34 -4.93 -13.13
C ALA A 140 -4.23 -4.17 -14.13
N TYR A 141 -3.75 -4.00 -15.37
CA TYR A 141 -4.49 -3.28 -16.41
C TYR A 141 -5.80 -3.96 -16.80
N TYR A 142 -5.79 -5.28 -16.94
CA TYR A 142 -6.95 -6.08 -17.37
C TYR A 142 -7.84 -6.57 -16.23
N ALA A 143 -7.42 -6.47 -14.97
CA ALA A 143 -8.30 -6.73 -13.84
C ALA A 143 -9.50 -5.77 -13.84
N ASP A 144 -10.68 -6.22 -13.42
CA ASP A 144 -11.87 -5.38 -13.30
C ASP A 144 -11.79 -4.44 -12.10
N VAL A 145 -11.22 -4.92 -10.99
CA VAL A 145 -11.08 -4.21 -9.72
C VAL A 145 -9.66 -4.35 -9.19
N ILE A 146 -9.12 -3.28 -8.60
CA ILE A 146 -7.87 -3.32 -7.84
C ILE A 146 -8.16 -3.08 -6.37
N ILE A 147 -7.76 -4.00 -5.50
CA ILE A 147 -7.67 -3.79 -4.07
C ILE A 147 -6.20 -3.59 -3.72
N ASN A 148 -5.87 -2.39 -3.30
CA ASN A 148 -4.54 -1.99 -2.91
C ASN A 148 -4.34 -2.25 -1.42
N PHE A 149 -3.70 -3.36 -1.06
CA PHE A 149 -3.43 -3.72 0.33
C PHE A 149 -1.95 -3.45 0.64
N ALA A 150 -1.68 -2.27 1.16
CA ALA A 150 -0.34 -1.77 1.41
C ALA A 150 0.10 -1.96 2.86
N HIS A 151 1.31 -2.45 3.07
CA HIS A 151 1.99 -2.34 4.36
C HIS A 151 2.58 -0.93 4.49
N SER A 152 2.25 -0.25 5.58
CA SER A 152 2.74 1.11 5.89
C SER A 152 4.08 1.06 6.61
N LYS A 153 5.14 1.60 6.01
CA LYS A 153 6.52 1.53 6.50
C LYS A 153 7.37 2.70 6.02
N GLY A 154 8.55 2.86 6.61
CA GLY A 154 9.55 3.80 6.12
C GLY A 154 10.12 3.40 4.76
N HIS A 155 10.71 4.37 4.06
CA HIS A 155 11.38 4.14 2.79
C HIS A 155 12.46 5.20 2.53
N PRO A 156 13.71 4.81 2.20
CA PRO A 156 14.81 5.76 2.08
C PRO A 156 14.63 6.80 0.96
N ALA A 157 13.99 6.45 -0.16
CA ALA A 157 13.82 7.35 -1.29
C ALA A 157 12.59 8.28 -1.17
N SER A 158 11.56 7.90 -0.41
CA SER A 158 10.29 8.64 -0.30
C SER A 158 9.90 9.00 1.14
N GLY A 159 10.74 8.68 2.12
CA GLY A 159 10.38 8.76 3.54
C GLY A 159 9.43 7.64 3.94
N TYR A 160 8.39 7.37 3.16
CA TYR A 160 7.31 6.45 3.45
C TYR A 160 6.89 5.64 2.23
N GLY A 161 6.49 4.40 2.46
CA GLY A 161 5.82 3.54 1.50
C GLY A 161 4.47 3.08 2.03
N GLY A 162 3.39 3.50 1.39
CA GLY A 162 2.01 3.12 1.66
C GLY A 162 1.26 2.83 0.37
N ALA A 163 -0.02 3.19 0.32
CA ALA A 163 -0.92 2.86 -0.78
C ALA A 163 -0.48 3.44 -2.13
N ILE A 164 -0.04 4.70 -2.19
CA ILE A 164 0.45 5.32 -3.44
C ILE A 164 1.65 4.53 -3.98
N LYS A 165 2.68 4.35 -3.14
CA LYS A 165 3.89 3.65 -3.57
C LYS A 165 3.63 2.19 -3.91
N ASN A 166 2.73 1.51 -3.17
CA ASN A 166 2.41 0.11 -3.41
C ASN A 166 1.86 -0.13 -4.83
N ILE A 167 0.97 0.73 -5.31
CA ILE A 167 0.47 0.68 -6.69
C ILE A 167 1.55 1.17 -7.67
N ALA A 168 2.16 2.32 -7.42
CA ALA A 168 3.09 2.98 -8.34
C ALA A 168 4.27 2.08 -8.73
N MET A 169 4.89 1.43 -7.73
CA MET A 169 6.02 0.51 -7.98
C MET A 169 5.56 -0.89 -8.32
N GLY A 170 4.48 -1.35 -7.70
CA GLY A 170 4.06 -2.73 -7.75
C GLY A 170 3.08 -3.08 -8.87
N CYS A 171 2.52 -2.10 -9.59
CA CYS A 171 1.65 -2.34 -10.75
C CYS A 171 2.22 -1.79 -12.06
N THR A 172 3.48 -1.33 -12.08
CA THR A 172 4.10 -0.77 -13.28
C THR A 172 5.20 -1.68 -13.85
N GLY A 173 5.48 -1.48 -15.14
CA GLY A 173 6.51 -2.20 -15.87
C GLY A 173 7.94 -1.74 -15.52
N PRO A 174 8.97 -2.48 -15.99
CA PRO A 174 10.35 -2.25 -15.60
C PRO A 174 10.90 -0.88 -16.05
N ASN A 175 10.45 -0.35 -17.20
CA ASN A 175 10.94 0.95 -17.66
C ASN A 175 10.42 2.09 -16.78
N THR A 176 9.12 2.09 -16.43
CA THR A 176 8.55 3.08 -15.51
C THR A 176 9.26 3.05 -14.16
N ARG A 177 9.48 1.86 -13.58
CA ARG A 177 10.20 1.75 -12.30
C ARG A 177 11.63 2.30 -12.39
N ARG A 178 12.34 2.03 -13.49
CA ARG A 178 13.69 2.58 -13.74
C ARG A 178 13.65 4.10 -13.82
N GLU A 179 12.69 4.68 -14.55
CA GLU A 179 12.52 6.13 -14.65
C GLU A 179 12.27 6.75 -13.27
N ILE A 180 11.40 6.17 -12.45
CA ILE A 180 11.15 6.62 -11.07
C ILE A 180 12.46 6.59 -10.25
N HIS A 181 13.21 5.47 -10.29
CA HIS A 181 14.47 5.34 -9.54
C HIS A 181 15.55 6.31 -10.00
N ASN A 182 15.60 6.65 -11.29
CA ASN A 182 16.53 7.65 -11.79
C ASN A 182 16.30 9.06 -11.20
N LEU A 183 15.11 9.31 -10.63
CA LEU A 183 14.77 10.59 -10.00
C LEU A 183 15.13 10.66 -8.51
N GLU A 184 15.60 9.57 -7.89
CA GLU A 184 15.95 9.53 -6.45
C GLU A 184 17.02 10.54 -6.06
N GLN A 185 17.95 10.82 -6.96
CA GLN A 185 19.08 11.71 -6.72
C GLN A 185 18.88 13.12 -7.32
N LEU A 186 17.72 13.40 -7.90
CA LEU A 186 17.48 14.66 -8.60
C LEU A 186 17.36 15.84 -7.62
N ASP A 187 16.83 15.60 -6.44
CA ASP A 187 16.66 16.59 -5.39
C ASP A 187 16.91 15.98 -4.00
N ASN A 188 17.23 16.86 -3.04
CA ASN A 188 17.58 16.43 -1.69
C ASN A 188 16.38 16.01 -0.84
N ASP A 189 15.19 16.52 -1.14
CA ASP A 189 13.96 16.24 -0.39
C ASP A 189 13.16 15.03 -0.93
N GLY A 190 13.61 14.44 -2.05
CA GLY A 190 12.97 13.31 -2.72
C GLY A 190 11.66 13.66 -3.41
N ARG A 191 11.45 14.94 -3.73
CA ARG A 191 10.22 15.45 -4.36
C ARG A 191 10.00 14.83 -5.73
N ALA A 192 11.04 14.83 -6.58
CA ALA A 192 10.93 14.30 -7.94
C ALA A 192 10.52 12.82 -7.94
N PHE A 193 11.13 12.01 -7.06
CA PHE A 193 10.77 10.61 -6.89
C PHE A 193 9.30 10.45 -6.45
N GLN A 194 8.87 11.21 -5.45
CA GLN A 194 7.51 11.12 -4.91
C GLN A 194 6.45 11.64 -5.90
N GLU A 195 6.73 12.70 -6.65
CA GLU A 195 5.84 13.19 -7.72
C GLU A 195 5.73 12.15 -8.86
N ALA A 196 6.82 11.47 -9.21
CA ALA A 196 6.80 10.37 -10.18
C ALA A 196 5.99 9.15 -9.68
N LEU A 197 6.05 8.83 -8.39
CA LEU A 197 5.18 7.81 -7.81
C LEU A 197 3.69 8.15 -7.99
N VAL A 198 3.32 9.42 -7.81
CA VAL A 198 1.94 9.86 -7.98
C VAL A 198 1.50 9.79 -9.45
N ASP A 199 2.37 10.13 -10.39
CA ASP A 199 2.08 9.95 -11.82
C ASP A 199 1.91 8.48 -12.19
N ALA A 200 2.80 7.61 -11.73
CA ALA A 200 2.71 6.17 -11.95
C ALA A 200 1.43 5.57 -11.35
N PHE A 201 1.10 5.95 -10.11
CA PHE A 201 -0.18 5.59 -9.47
C PHE A 201 -1.37 6.02 -10.32
N HIS A 202 -1.40 7.29 -10.77
CA HIS A 202 -2.49 7.82 -11.59
C HIS A 202 -2.65 7.03 -12.89
N GLY A 203 -1.55 6.74 -13.59
CA GLY A 203 -1.59 5.94 -14.83
C GLY A 203 -2.18 4.55 -14.61
N VAL A 204 -1.84 3.88 -13.50
CA VAL A 204 -2.38 2.54 -13.18
C VAL A 204 -3.89 2.57 -12.96
N ILE A 205 -4.41 3.58 -12.26
CA ILE A 205 -5.84 3.63 -11.90
C ILE A 205 -6.72 4.28 -12.98
N LEU A 206 -6.15 4.85 -14.03
CA LEU A 206 -6.85 5.69 -15.00
C LEU A 206 -8.00 4.96 -15.71
N ASN A 207 -7.84 3.67 -16.03
CA ASN A 207 -8.88 2.85 -16.64
C ASN A 207 -9.80 2.14 -15.62
N LYS A 208 -9.75 2.54 -14.35
CA LYS A 208 -10.47 1.92 -13.22
C LYS A 208 -11.36 2.93 -12.48
N PRO A 209 -12.23 3.71 -13.15
CA PRO A 209 -13.04 4.71 -12.47
C PRO A 209 -13.91 4.04 -11.40
N LYS A 210 -13.70 4.43 -10.12
CA LYS A 210 -14.41 3.86 -8.95
C LYS A 210 -14.26 2.35 -8.75
N LYS A 211 -13.23 1.73 -9.34
CA LYS A 211 -12.95 0.29 -9.21
C LYS A 211 -11.60 0.03 -8.51
N VAL A 212 -11.17 1.00 -7.68
CA VAL A 212 -9.98 0.85 -6.85
C VAL A 212 -10.34 1.13 -5.39
N PHE A 213 -9.91 0.24 -4.50
CA PHE A 213 -10.10 0.38 -3.06
C PHE A 213 -8.76 0.24 -2.34
N HIS A 214 -8.49 1.09 -1.36
CA HIS A 214 -7.19 1.18 -0.69
C HIS A 214 -7.29 0.76 0.76
N ILE A 215 -6.34 -0.06 1.21
CA ILE A 215 -6.20 -0.55 2.58
C ILE A 215 -4.74 -0.37 3.01
N ASN A 216 -4.51 0.34 4.11
CA ASN A 216 -3.21 0.46 4.75
C ASN A 216 -3.14 -0.43 6.01
N TYR A 217 -2.23 -1.39 5.99
CA TYR A 217 -1.87 -2.25 7.10
C TYR A 217 -0.80 -1.54 7.94
N VAL A 218 -1.21 -1.00 9.10
CA VAL A 218 -0.39 -0.14 9.95
C VAL A 218 -0.01 -0.90 11.22
N LEU A 219 0.53 -2.10 10.99
CA LEU A 219 1.15 -2.95 11.99
C LEU A 219 2.59 -3.22 11.55
N ASP A 220 3.47 -3.54 12.49
CA ASP A 220 4.89 -3.76 12.19
C ASP A 220 5.52 -2.60 11.39
N VAL A 221 5.18 -1.35 11.73
CA VAL A 221 5.64 -0.15 11.00
C VAL A 221 7.16 -0.01 11.13
N THR A 222 7.86 -0.57 10.17
CA THR A 222 9.33 -0.63 10.14
C THR A 222 9.97 0.68 9.66
N PRO A 223 11.23 0.95 10.02
CA PRO A 223 11.95 2.15 9.55
C PRO A 223 12.26 2.12 8.05
N THR A 224 12.25 0.94 7.40
CA THR A 224 12.62 0.81 5.99
C THR A 224 11.71 -0.17 5.24
N CYS A 225 11.93 -0.30 3.92
CA CYS A 225 11.15 -1.15 3.02
C CYS A 225 11.16 -2.62 3.42
N ASP A 226 10.07 -3.34 3.17
CA ASP A 226 9.95 -4.79 3.38
C ASP A 226 10.96 -5.60 2.55
N CYS A 227 11.51 -5.04 1.48
CA CYS A 227 12.60 -5.66 0.75
C CYS A 227 13.93 -5.68 1.51
N ALA A 228 14.08 -4.91 2.61
CA ALA A 228 15.31 -4.87 3.38
C ALA A 228 15.36 -5.99 4.43
N PRO A 229 16.26 -7.00 4.29
CA PRO A 229 16.39 -8.08 5.27
C PRO A 229 17.00 -7.62 6.61
N TRP A 230 17.51 -6.39 6.66
CA TRP A 230 18.11 -5.76 7.86
C TRP A 230 17.15 -4.74 8.54
N SER A 231 15.85 -4.81 8.29
CA SER A 231 14.92 -3.89 8.93
C SER A 231 14.91 -4.06 10.45
N ASP A 232 14.87 -2.93 11.16
CA ASP A 232 14.80 -2.90 12.64
C ASP A 232 13.40 -3.36 13.13
N ILE A 233 13.23 -3.40 14.45
CA ILE A 233 11.91 -3.52 15.08
C ILE A 233 11.03 -2.34 14.67
N PRO A 234 9.68 -2.46 14.81
CA PRO A 234 8.77 -1.37 14.49
C PRO A 234 9.11 -0.09 15.23
N ILE A 235 8.92 1.05 14.59
CA ILE A 235 9.21 2.37 15.19
C ILE A 235 8.06 2.90 16.06
N VAL A 236 6.84 2.38 15.84
CA VAL A 236 5.64 2.66 16.64
C VAL A 236 4.92 1.35 16.97
N PRO A 237 4.11 1.29 18.04
CA PRO A 237 3.23 0.14 18.30
C PRO A 237 2.28 -0.10 17.14
N ASP A 238 1.74 -1.33 17.06
CA ASP A 238 0.69 -1.67 16.12
C ASP A 238 -0.50 -0.72 16.27
N ILE A 239 -0.86 -0.02 15.17
CA ILE A 239 -1.95 0.97 15.16
C ILE A 239 -3.26 0.31 14.74
N GLY A 240 -3.25 -0.41 13.60
CA GLY A 240 -4.43 -1.10 13.09
C GLY A 240 -4.48 -1.13 11.56
N ILE A 241 -5.68 -1.23 11.02
CA ILE A 241 -5.91 -1.26 9.57
C ILE A 241 -6.85 -0.11 9.20
N LEU A 242 -6.41 0.71 8.23
CA LEU A 242 -7.20 1.81 7.68
C LEU A 242 -7.63 1.46 6.25
N ALA A 243 -8.80 1.96 5.84
CA ALA A 243 -9.26 1.78 4.46
C ALA A 243 -10.10 2.95 3.95
N SER A 244 -9.99 3.25 2.66
CA SER A 244 -10.76 4.31 1.99
C SER A 244 -10.77 4.11 0.47
N GLU A 245 -11.76 4.69 -0.22
CA GLU A 245 -11.71 4.88 -1.66
C GLU A 245 -10.80 6.06 -2.06
N ASP A 246 -10.56 6.97 -1.14
CA ASP A 246 -9.72 8.16 -1.33
C ASP A 246 -8.30 7.88 -0.83
N VAL A 247 -7.37 7.70 -1.78
CA VAL A 247 -5.98 7.38 -1.46
C VAL A 247 -5.25 8.51 -0.73
N VAL A 248 -5.57 9.77 -1.05
CA VAL A 248 -4.92 10.94 -0.44
C VAL A 248 -5.34 11.07 1.03
N ALA A 249 -6.63 10.94 1.31
CA ALA A 249 -7.17 10.92 2.65
C ALA A 249 -6.62 9.75 3.48
N LEU A 250 -6.54 8.56 2.88
CA LEU A 250 -6.00 7.37 3.54
C LEU A 250 -4.53 7.54 3.91
N GLU A 251 -3.69 8.01 2.97
CA GLU A 251 -2.26 8.21 3.22
C GLU A 251 -2.02 9.29 4.27
N LYS A 252 -2.76 10.41 4.18
CA LYS A 252 -2.68 11.46 5.19
C LYS A 252 -3.08 10.95 6.58
N ALA A 253 -4.22 10.28 6.69
CA ALA A 253 -4.69 9.73 7.97
C ALA A 253 -3.68 8.73 8.55
N THR A 254 -3.10 7.86 7.71
CA THR A 254 -2.09 6.89 8.12
C THR A 254 -0.83 7.57 8.67
N LEU A 255 -0.31 8.57 7.94
CA LEU A 255 0.89 9.32 8.36
C LEU A 255 0.63 10.12 9.65
N ASP A 256 -0.53 10.77 9.75
CA ASP A 256 -0.92 11.51 10.96
C ASP A 256 -0.96 10.57 12.18
N MET A 257 -1.57 9.38 12.06
CA MET A 257 -1.63 8.39 13.14
C MET A 257 -0.24 7.84 13.51
N ILE A 258 0.62 7.58 12.54
CA ILE A 258 2.01 7.14 12.80
C ILE A 258 2.77 8.23 13.54
N ASN A 259 2.59 9.51 13.17
CA ASN A 259 3.27 10.63 13.82
C ASN A 259 2.75 10.89 15.25
N GLU A 260 1.45 10.70 15.50
CA GLU A 260 0.87 10.83 16.85
C GLU A 260 1.28 9.66 17.77
N ALA A 261 1.50 8.46 17.24
CA ALA A 261 1.84 7.28 18.02
C ALA A 261 3.16 7.45 18.80
N PRO A 262 3.28 6.88 20.02
CA PRO A 262 4.54 6.84 20.74
C PRO A 262 5.57 5.99 19.98
N ILE A 263 6.85 6.24 20.21
CA ILE A 263 7.91 5.39 19.66
C ILE A 263 8.06 4.10 20.47
N VAL A 264 8.48 3.02 19.79
CA VAL A 264 8.84 1.76 20.46
C VAL A 264 10.21 1.91 21.12
N PRO A 265 10.34 1.61 22.43
CA PRO A 265 11.62 1.66 23.12
C PRO A 265 12.69 0.77 22.46
N ARG A 266 13.92 1.21 22.43
CA ARG A 266 15.08 0.55 21.82
C ARG A 266 15.05 0.43 20.29
N SER A 267 14.04 0.98 19.61
CA SER A 267 14.02 1.10 18.15
C SER A 267 15.03 2.13 17.64
N ILE A 268 15.26 2.13 16.33
CA ILE A 268 16.05 3.19 15.66
C ILE A 268 15.44 4.59 15.86
N ALA A 269 14.12 4.68 16.04
CA ALA A 269 13.44 5.94 16.31
C ALA A 269 13.81 6.52 17.67
N GLU A 270 13.98 5.69 18.70
CA GLU A 270 14.48 6.14 20.01
C GLU A 270 15.94 6.61 19.90
N LYS A 271 16.80 5.85 19.19
CA LYS A 271 18.20 6.22 18.96
C LYS A 271 18.35 7.54 18.21
N ALA A 272 17.40 7.85 17.32
CA ALA A 272 17.32 9.11 16.58
C ALA A 272 16.65 10.25 17.40
N ASP A 273 16.35 10.02 18.68
CA ASP A 273 15.69 10.97 19.59
C ASP A 273 14.38 11.55 19.04
N ILE A 274 13.60 10.76 18.32
CA ILE A 274 12.32 11.18 17.74
C ILE A 274 11.28 11.31 18.85
N LYS A 275 10.58 12.45 18.88
CA LYS A 275 9.54 12.72 19.87
C LYS A 275 8.13 12.41 19.32
N PRO A 276 7.13 12.20 20.19
CA PRO A 276 5.72 12.16 19.78
C PRO A 276 5.35 13.40 18.96
N ARG A 277 4.52 13.23 17.94
CA ARG A 277 4.05 14.26 16.99
C ARG A 277 5.10 14.80 16.01
N GLU A 278 6.35 14.37 16.10
CA GLU A 278 7.32 14.66 15.04
C GLU A 278 7.08 13.79 13.82
N ASN A 279 7.43 14.31 12.63
CA ASN A 279 7.43 13.53 11.40
C ASN A 279 8.55 12.48 11.43
N LYS A 280 8.18 11.27 11.86
CA LYS A 280 9.12 10.18 12.16
C LYS A 280 9.95 9.77 10.95
N PHE A 281 9.31 9.65 9.80
CA PHE A 281 9.99 9.23 8.59
C PHE A 281 10.90 10.32 8.03
N PHE A 282 10.50 11.59 8.14
CA PHE A 282 11.40 12.69 7.78
C PHE A 282 12.66 12.69 8.64
N LYS A 283 12.52 12.47 9.96
CA LYS A 283 13.67 12.39 10.87
C LYS A 283 14.60 11.22 10.53
N LEU A 284 14.06 10.10 10.07
CA LEU A 284 14.85 8.91 9.74
C LEU A 284 15.51 9.00 8.35
N HIS A 285 14.85 9.62 7.38
CA HIS A 285 15.26 9.54 5.96
C HIS A 285 15.58 10.89 5.32
N ALA A 286 15.33 12.01 6.01
CA ALA A 286 15.42 13.38 5.45
C ALA A 286 14.53 13.55 4.18
N LYS A 287 13.46 12.77 4.07
CA LYS A 287 12.47 12.80 2.99
C LYS A 287 11.09 12.99 3.61
N ASP A 288 10.41 14.09 3.25
CA ASP A 288 9.07 14.36 3.79
C ASP A 288 8.03 13.49 3.08
N PRO A 289 7.39 12.55 3.79
CA PRO A 289 6.39 11.65 3.20
C PRO A 289 5.10 12.37 2.76
N TYR A 290 4.83 13.58 3.26
CA TYR A 290 3.64 14.34 2.87
C TYR A 290 3.74 14.91 1.45
N ILE A 291 4.93 14.96 0.83
CA ILE A 291 5.10 15.39 -0.56
C ILE A 291 4.23 14.56 -1.52
N GLN A 292 4.19 13.23 -1.37
CA GLN A 292 3.34 12.37 -2.21
C GLN A 292 1.85 12.59 -1.95
N VAL A 293 1.45 12.89 -0.71
CA VAL A 293 0.07 13.22 -0.34
C VAL A 293 -0.38 14.52 -1.01
N GLU A 294 0.44 15.57 -0.89
CA GLU A 294 0.18 16.86 -1.51
C GLU A 294 0.17 16.77 -3.05
N ALA A 295 1.09 16.00 -3.63
CA ALA A 295 1.13 15.75 -5.07
C ALA A 295 -0.15 15.04 -5.55
N GLY A 296 -0.62 14.04 -4.81
CA GLY A 296 -1.88 13.36 -5.07
C GLY A 296 -3.09 14.30 -5.01
N TYR A 297 -3.12 15.16 -3.99
CA TYR A 297 -4.15 16.20 -3.88
C TYR A 297 -4.13 17.19 -5.06
N ARG A 298 -2.95 17.72 -5.43
CA ARG A 298 -2.79 18.61 -6.58
C ARG A 298 -3.26 17.99 -7.91
N LYS A 299 -3.12 16.67 -8.06
CA LYS A 299 -3.61 15.92 -9.23
C LYS A 299 -5.09 15.56 -9.15
N GLY A 300 -5.79 15.93 -8.07
CA GLY A 300 -7.22 15.63 -7.91
C GLY A 300 -7.50 14.14 -7.64
N LEU A 301 -6.54 13.39 -7.11
CA LEU A 301 -6.67 11.96 -6.79
C LEU A 301 -7.38 11.71 -5.46
N GLY A 302 -7.69 12.74 -4.71
CA GLY A 302 -8.38 12.67 -3.42
C GLY A 302 -8.35 14.00 -2.66
N ARG A 303 -8.63 13.95 -1.35
CA ARG A 303 -8.79 15.11 -0.47
C ARG A 303 -7.85 15.04 0.72
N LEU A 304 -7.41 16.20 1.21
CA LEU A 304 -6.61 16.30 2.44
C LEU A 304 -7.49 16.23 3.70
N ASP A 305 -8.76 16.67 3.61
CA ASP A 305 -9.70 16.62 4.73
C ASP A 305 -10.35 15.24 4.82
N TYR A 306 -10.21 14.60 5.96
CA TYR A 306 -10.77 13.27 6.23
C TYR A 306 -11.51 13.22 7.57
N GLU A 307 -12.33 12.20 7.74
CA GLU A 307 -12.88 11.78 9.02
C GLU A 307 -12.64 10.29 9.25
N ILE A 308 -12.28 9.94 10.50
CA ILE A 308 -12.08 8.55 10.91
C ILE A 308 -13.41 7.98 11.38
N VAL A 309 -13.79 6.83 10.80
CA VAL A 309 -14.95 6.05 11.23
C VAL A 309 -14.45 4.72 11.80
N MET A 310 -14.63 4.54 13.10
CA MET A 310 -14.28 3.31 13.82
C MET A 310 -15.24 2.16 13.44
N VAL A 311 -14.71 0.94 13.27
CA VAL A 311 -15.48 -0.25 12.89
C VAL A 311 -15.23 -1.43 13.83
#